data_5974be9ccbbd4ec666a7eafeea1eca50
#
_entry.id   5974be9ccbbd4ec666a7eafeea1eca50
#
_cell.length_a   1.000
_cell.length_b   1.000
_cell.length_c   1.000
_cell.angle_alpha   90.00
_cell.angle_beta   90.00
_cell.angle_gamma   90.00
#
_symmetry.space_group_name_H-M   'P 1'
#
loop_
_entity.id
_entity.type
_entity.pdbx_description
1 polymer ?
#
loop_
_entity_poly.entity_id
_entity_poly.type
_entity_poly.pdbx_seq_one_letter_code
_entity_poly.pdbx_strand_id
1 'polypeptide(L)'
;MPAISSNKPYRIGRSRTGLGLFATKPIKKGTRIIRYFGPLLDCNKEEDDAIENKYLFQLTNRWTIDGSVRENIARYINHSCKPNAESDVRPRKRKIYIRAIKNIEPGEEINYDYGTDYFKEYLKPIGCLCTACEKKRKKKRAEARAEKQRLKEKAEKKARKAAEKLAKQKEKQARKARGNAEESRKQAGRKKLNGTHLNGHGPHKVRATKSGISLRARRGQRGEQRVSA
;
A
#
# COMPACT_ATOMS: atom_id res chain seq x y z
N MET A 1 -11.27 -21.19 27.85
CA MET A 1 -10.36 -21.88 26.92
C MET A 1 -10.16 -23.29 27.39
N PRO A 2 -10.03 -24.29 26.52
CA PRO A 2 -9.75 -25.68 26.97
C PRO A 2 -8.39 -25.71 27.66
N ALA A 3 -8.31 -26.46 28.77
CA ALA A 3 -7.07 -26.64 29.53
C ALA A 3 -6.09 -27.50 28.72
N ILE A 4 -4.87 -27.01 28.54
CA ILE A 4 -3.80 -27.78 27.92
C ILE A 4 -2.92 -28.33 29.03
N SER A 5 -2.69 -29.67 29.03
CA SER A 5 -1.78 -30.30 29.98
C SER A 5 -0.40 -29.64 29.92
N SER A 6 0.21 -29.37 31.09
CA SER A 6 1.54 -28.75 31.23
C SER A 6 2.66 -29.51 30.51
N ASN A 7 2.44 -30.81 30.22
CA ASN A 7 3.40 -31.65 29.49
C ASN A 7 3.40 -31.42 27.97
N LYS A 8 2.39 -30.77 27.40
CA LYS A 8 2.33 -30.51 25.96
C LYS A 8 3.34 -29.42 25.57
N PRO A 9 4.02 -29.55 24.39
CA PRO A 9 5.04 -28.60 23.95
C PRO A 9 4.44 -27.33 23.35
N TYR A 10 3.19 -27.01 23.64
CA TYR A 10 2.50 -25.82 23.09
C TYR A 10 1.47 -25.24 24.06
N ARG A 11 1.13 -23.99 23.84
CA ARG A 11 0.07 -23.26 24.55
C ARG A 11 -0.74 -22.40 23.58
N ILE A 12 -1.99 -22.10 23.93
CA ILE A 12 -2.77 -21.07 23.24
C ILE A 12 -2.29 -19.69 23.72
N GLY A 13 -2.17 -18.75 22.82
CA GLY A 13 -1.78 -17.38 23.12
C GLY A 13 -2.39 -16.38 22.13
N ARG A 14 -2.15 -15.10 22.38
CA ARG A 14 -2.60 -14.03 21.50
C ARG A 14 -1.68 -13.94 20.28
N SER A 15 -2.25 -14.04 19.09
CA SER A 15 -1.60 -13.84 17.80
C SER A 15 -2.13 -12.56 17.12
N ARG A 16 -1.59 -12.24 15.98
CA ARG A 16 -2.03 -11.08 15.15
C ARG A 16 -3.41 -11.27 14.55
N THR A 17 -3.82 -12.51 14.35
CA THR A 17 -5.11 -12.89 13.74
C THR A 17 -6.13 -13.37 14.78
N GLY A 18 -5.87 -13.10 16.06
CA GLY A 18 -6.71 -13.54 17.18
C GLY A 18 -5.96 -14.48 18.13
N LEU A 19 -6.44 -15.70 18.29
CA LEU A 19 -5.73 -16.73 19.05
C LEU A 19 -4.77 -17.51 18.13
N GLY A 20 -3.67 -17.96 18.68
CA GLY A 20 -2.67 -18.78 18.02
C GLY A 20 -2.13 -19.88 18.92
N LEU A 21 -1.45 -20.86 18.34
CA LEU A 21 -0.75 -21.90 19.08
C LEU A 21 0.76 -21.60 19.08
N PHE A 22 1.37 -21.58 20.27
CA PHE A 22 2.77 -21.20 20.47
C PHE A 22 3.54 -22.36 21.10
N ALA A 23 4.75 -22.62 20.64
CA ALA A 23 5.63 -23.60 21.25
C ALA A 23 6.03 -23.15 22.67
N THR A 24 6.03 -24.08 23.61
CA THR A 24 6.53 -23.88 24.99
C THR A 24 7.87 -24.59 25.24
N LYS A 25 8.18 -25.59 24.40
CA LYS A 25 9.42 -26.34 24.38
C LYS A 25 9.94 -26.42 22.95
N PRO A 26 11.25 -26.67 22.73
CA PRO A 26 11.78 -26.87 21.39
C PRO A 26 11.10 -28.07 20.70
N ILE A 27 10.66 -27.88 19.47
CA ILE A 27 10.02 -28.90 18.64
C ILE A 27 10.91 -29.16 17.43
N LYS A 28 11.44 -30.39 17.34
CA LYS A 28 12.33 -30.77 16.22
C LYS A 28 11.54 -30.96 14.93
N LYS A 29 12.18 -30.65 13.81
CA LYS A 29 11.67 -30.96 12.45
C LYS A 29 11.25 -32.46 12.39
N GLY A 30 10.12 -32.72 11.74
CA GLY A 30 9.54 -34.06 11.58
C GLY A 30 8.62 -34.49 12.73
N THR A 31 8.62 -33.79 13.87
CA THR A 31 7.76 -34.08 15.01
C THR A 31 6.29 -33.86 14.65
N ARG A 32 5.42 -34.86 14.95
CA ARG A 32 3.97 -34.67 14.97
C ARG A 32 3.59 -33.92 16.24
N ILE A 33 3.16 -32.67 16.07
CA ILE A 33 2.89 -31.74 17.17
C ILE A 33 1.55 -32.05 17.83
N ILE A 34 0.51 -32.14 17.00
CA ILE A 34 -0.87 -32.28 17.45
C ILE A 34 -1.72 -32.92 16.35
N ARG A 35 -2.80 -33.61 16.77
CA ARG A 35 -3.82 -34.13 15.88
C ARG A 35 -4.89 -33.08 15.65
N TYR A 36 -5.30 -32.89 14.41
CA TYR A 36 -6.52 -32.18 14.05
C TYR A 36 -7.68 -33.16 14.05
N PHE A 37 -8.75 -32.89 14.78
CA PHE A 37 -9.85 -33.83 14.92
C PHE A 37 -11.19 -33.12 15.13
N GLY A 38 -12.26 -33.90 14.94
CA GLY A 38 -13.65 -33.50 15.10
C GLY A 38 -14.56 -34.56 14.48
N PRO A 39 -15.86 -34.28 14.35
CA PRO A 39 -16.80 -35.10 13.58
C PRO A 39 -16.28 -35.36 12.17
N LEU A 40 -16.50 -36.60 11.73
CA LEU A 40 -16.16 -37.01 10.36
C LEU A 40 -17.43 -36.88 9.51
N LEU A 41 -17.39 -36.03 8.51
CA LEU A 41 -18.50 -35.74 7.60
C LEU A 41 -18.34 -36.55 6.30
N ASP A 42 -19.41 -37.13 5.81
CA ASP A 42 -19.50 -37.85 4.53
C ASP A 42 -20.12 -36.94 3.47
N CYS A 43 -19.30 -36.31 2.61
CA CYS A 43 -19.75 -35.40 1.57
C CYS A 43 -20.71 -36.01 0.51
N ASN A 44 -20.95 -37.32 0.59
CA ASN A 44 -22.01 -37.96 -0.18
C ASN A 44 -23.40 -37.86 0.50
N LYS A 45 -23.46 -37.36 1.73
CA LYS A 45 -24.69 -37.10 2.47
C LYS A 45 -25.03 -35.63 2.41
N GLU A 46 -26.20 -35.28 1.99
CA GLU A 46 -26.66 -33.88 1.84
C GLU A 46 -26.56 -33.12 3.18
N GLU A 47 -26.90 -33.78 4.29
CA GLU A 47 -26.84 -33.20 5.65
C GLU A 47 -25.40 -32.82 6.05
N ASP A 48 -24.41 -33.65 5.72
CA ASP A 48 -23.00 -33.44 6.02
C ASP A 48 -22.34 -32.43 5.07
N ASP A 49 -22.74 -32.46 3.78
CA ASP A 49 -22.22 -31.57 2.75
C ASP A 49 -22.74 -30.11 2.93
N ALA A 50 -23.93 -29.96 3.52
CA ALA A 50 -24.49 -28.66 3.84
C ALA A 50 -23.79 -27.93 5.00
N ILE A 51 -22.89 -28.60 5.73
CA ILE A 51 -22.18 -27.99 6.85
C ILE A 51 -21.07 -27.06 6.34
N GLU A 52 -21.20 -25.77 6.58
CA GLU A 52 -20.22 -24.76 6.22
C GLU A 52 -19.59 -24.10 7.47
N ASN A 53 -18.30 -24.19 7.62
CA ASN A 53 -17.54 -23.44 8.62
C ASN A 53 -16.05 -23.34 8.26
N LYS A 54 -15.32 -22.44 8.94
CA LYS A 54 -13.88 -22.16 8.69
C LYS A 54 -12.93 -23.25 9.21
N TYR A 55 -13.44 -24.31 9.80
CA TYR A 55 -12.66 -25.38 10.45
C TYR A 55 -12.81 -26.70 9.72
N LEU A 56 -13.45 -26.71 8.55
CA LEU A 56 -13.53 -27.90 7.72
C LEU A 56 -12.17 -28.23 7.13
N PHE A 57 -11.78 -29.50 7.26
CA PHE A 57 -10.54 -30.00 6.71
C PHE A 57 -10.79 -31.24 5.86
N GLN A 58 -10.65 -31.08 4.56
CA GLN A 58 -10.86 -32.16 3.60
C GLN A 58 -9.78 -33.25 3.73
N LEU A 59 -10.20 -34.50 3.88
CA LEU A 59 -9.35 -35.69 3.88
C LEU A 59 -9.25 -36.34 2.52
N THR A 60 -10.40 -36.47 1.86
CA THR A 60 -10.59 -37.02 0.53
C THR A 60 -11.79 -36.33 -0.12
N ASN A 61 -12.12 -36.65 -1.37
CA ASN A 61 -13.33 -36.12 -2.00
C ASN A 61 -14.62 -36.53 -1.25
N ARG A 62 -14.59 -37.61 -0.47
CA ARG A 62 -15.73 -38.10 0.30
C ARG A 62 -15.73 -37.64 1.75
N TRP A 63 -14.56 -37.53 2.39
CA TRP A 63 -14.47 -37.35 3.82
C TRP A 63 -13.87 -36.02 4.19
N THR A 64 -14.54 -35.29 5.08
CA THR A 64 -14.11 -34.04 5.67
C THR A 64 -14.15 -34.13 7.19
N ILE A 65 -13.20 -33.52 7.90
CA ILE A 65 -13.23 -33.38 9.37
C ILE A 65 -13.75 -31.97 9.70
N ASP A 66 -14.78 -31.91 10.53
CA ASP A 66 -15.21 -30.66 11.14
C ASP A 66 -14.43 -30.39 12.41
N GLY A 67 -13.42 -29.56 12.32
CA GLY A 67 -12.56 -29.18 13.45
C GLY A 67 -13.12 -28.08 14.34
N SER A 68 -14.39 -27.73 14.24
CA SER A 68 -15.02 -26.63 15.00
C SER A 68 -15.18 -26.90 16.50
N VAL A 69 -15.03 -28.16 16.92
CA VAL A 69 -15.14 -28.55 18.33
C VAL A 69 -14.04 -27.89 19.19
N ARG A 70 -14.41 -27.43 20.39
CA ARG A 70 -13.50 -26.67 21.27
C ARG A 70 -12.30 -27.51 21.76
N GLU A 71 -12.46 -28.80 21.89
CA GLU A 71 -11.43 -29.75 22.29
C GLU A 71 -10.32 -29.88 21.25
N ASN A 72 -10.60 -29.56 20.00
CA ASN A 72 -9.62 -29.53 18.92
C ASN A 72 -8.69 -28.31 19.06
N ILE A 73 -7.68 -28.43 19.90
CA ILE A 73 -6.69 -27.36 20.10
C ILE A 73 -5.98 -26.96 18.79
N ALA A 74 -5.85 -27.88 17.81
CA ALA A 74 -5.22 -27.63 16.53
C ALA A 74 -5.97 -26.55 15.68
N ARG A 75 -7.24 -26.29 15.98
CA ARG A 75 -8.04 -25.21 15.33
C ARG A 75 -7.46 -23.81 15.54
N TYR A 76 -6.62 -23.62 16.57
CA TYR A 76 -5.98 -22.35 16.86
C TYR A 76 -4.65 -22.13 16.11
N ILE A 77 -4.22 -23.10 15.30
CA ILE A 77 -3.00 -22.96 14.49
C ILE A 77 -3.35 -22.08 13.28
N ASN A 78 -2.69 -20.93 13.18
CA ASN A 78 -2.95 -19.95 12.11
C ASN A 78 -2.26 -20.29 10.79
N HIS A 79 -2.76 -19.70 9.70
CA HIS A 79 -2.13 -19.78 8.38
C HIS A 79 -0.84 -19.00 8.28
N SER A 80 0.13 -19.55 7.55
CA SER A 80 1.30 -18.80 7.09
C SER A 80 1.67 -19.18 5.65
N CYS A 81 2.02 -18.17 4.83
CA CYS A 81 2.61 -18.38 3.50
C CYS A 81 4.09 -18.81 3.54
N LYS A 82 4.73 -18.80 4.72
CA LYS A 82 6.05 -19.37 5.01
C LYS A 82 5.97 -20.16 6.32
N PRO A 83 5.33 -21.32 6.30
CA PRO A 83 5.00 -22.06 7.51
C PRO A 83 6.22 -22.70 8.16
N ASN A 84 6.09 -23.08 9.45
CA ASN A 84 7.03 -23.93 10.17
C ASN A 84 6.47 -25.33 10.43
N ALA A 85 5.19 -25.56 10.09
CA ALA A 85 4.55 -26.86 10.14
C ALA A 85 3.74 -27.12 8.86
N GLU A 86 3.30 -28.35 8.67
CA GLU A 86 2.43 -28.79 7.58
C GLU A 86 1.36 -29.75 8.09
N SER A 87 0.33 -29.97 7.29
CA SER A 87 -0.68 -30.99 7.55
C SER A 87 -0.21 -32.36 7.00
N ASP A 88 -0.05 -33.35 7.87
CA ASP A 88 0.22 -34.77 7.54
C ASP A 88 -1.12 -35.50 7.48
N VAL A 89 -1.74 -35.52 6.31
CA VAL A 89 -3.04 -36.13 6.06
C VAL A 89 -2.86 -37.66 5.85
N ARG A 90 -3.63 -38.43 6.59
CA ARG A 90 -3.65 -39.93 6.53
C ARG A 90 -5.02 -40.43 6.10
N PRO A 91 -5.36 -40.42 4.80
CA PRO A 91 -6.70 -40.74 4.31
C PRO A 91 -7.21 -42.11 4.75
N ARG A 92 -6.39 -43.18 4.63
CA ARG A 92 -6.75 -44.53 5.04
C ARG A 92 -7.10 -44.65 6.51
N LYS A 93 -6.45 -43.83 7.39
CA LYS A 93 -6.68 -43.81 8.84
C LYS A 93 -7.71 -42.76 9.25
N ARG A 94 -8.21 -41.95 8.32
CA ARG A 94 -9.10 -40.79 8.57
C ARG A 94 -8.56 -39.89 9.68
N LYS A 95 -7.27 -39.58 9.62
CA LYS A 95 -6.57 -38.77 10.64
C LYS A 95 -5.72 -37.69 9.97
N ILE A 96 -5.64 -36.53 10.62
CA ILE A 96 -4.78 -35.41 10.23
C ILE A 96 -3.89 -35.10 11.44
N TYR A 97 -2.61 -34.90 11.20
CA TYR A 97 -1.66 -34.41 12.16
C TYR A 97 -1.00 -33.13 11.64
N ILE A 98 -0.70 -32.21 12.53
CA ILE A 98 0.17 -31.10 12.22
C ILE A 98 1.59 -31.50 12.59
N ARG A 99 2.50 -31.44 11.61
CA ARG A 99 3.88 -31.89 11.70
C ARG A 99 4.84 -30.73 11.47
N ALA A 100 5.88 -30.59 12.29
CA ALA A 100 6.91 -29.59 12.11
C ALA A 100 7.75 -29.87 10.83
N ILE A 101 7.93 -28.87 9.96
CA ILE A 101 8.82 -28.93 8.79
C ILE A 101 10.14 -28.20 9.03
N LYS A 102 10.23 -27.49 10.15
CA LYS A 102 11.45 -26.81 10.65
C LYS A 102 11.56 -27.08 12.15
N ASN A 103 12.72 -26.80 12.73
CA ASN A 103 12.82 -26.67 14.18
C ASN A 103 12.01 -25.43 14.60
N ILE A 104 11.26 -25.54 15.66
CA ILE A 104 10.41 -24.49 16.23
C ILE A 104 10.90 -24.24 17.65
N GLU A 105 11.31 -23.01 17.93
CA GLU A 105 11.82 -22.61 19.22
C GLU A 105 10.71 -22.22 20.20
N PRO A 106 10.94 -22.30 21.51
CA PRO A 106 9.98 -21.83 22.49
C PRO A 106 9.60 -20.36 22.25
N GLY A 107 8.29 -20.07 22.32
CA GLY A 107 7.74 -18.75 22.02
C GLY A 107 7.37 -18.51 20.55
N GLU A 108 7.82 -19.36 19.62
CA GLU A 108 7.41 -19.23 18.22
C GLU A 108 5.97 -19.71 18.01
N GLU A 109 5.24 -19.01 17.16
CA GLU A 109 3.91 -19.39 16.73
C GLU A 109 3.99 -20.56 15.73
N ILE A 110 3.28 -21.64 16.03
CA ILE A 110 3.11 -22.79 15.14
C ILE A 110 2.11 -22.40 14.06
N ASN A 111 2.47 -22.55 12.78
CA ASN A 111 1.60 -22.20 11.67
C ASN A 111 1.82 -23.15 10.50
N TYR A 112 0.77 -23.33 9.68
CA TYR A 112 0.83 -24.14 8.48
C TYR A 112 0.11 -23.46 7.30
N ASP A 113 0.30 -23.96 6.08
CA ASP A 113 -0.42 -23.48 4.90
C ASP A 113 -1.79 -24.16 4.85
N TYR A 114 -2.86 -23.39 4.85
CA TYR A 114 -4.24 -23.88 4.78
C TYR A 114 -4.62 -24.44 3.41
N GLY A 115 -3.74 -24.29 2.40
CA GLY A 115 -3.99 -24.69 1.04
C GLY A 115 -4.56 -23.56 0.16
N THR A 116 -4.54 -23.85 -1.15
CA THR A 116 -4.86 -22.84 -2.18
C THR A 116 -6.32 -22.41 -2.14
N ASP A 117 -7.24 -23.35 -1.93
CA ASP A 117 -8.67 -23.07 -2.04
C ASP A 117 -9.15 -22.28 -0.82
N TYR A 118 -8.76 -22.68 0.40
CA TYR A 118 -9.01 -21.87 1.59
C TYR A 118 -8.40 -20.48 1.47
N PHE A 119 -7.18 -20.39 0.92
CA PHE A 119 -6.53 -19.09 0.73
C PHE A 119 -7.32 -18.19 -0.24
N LYS A 120 -7.79 -18.72 -1.36
CA LYS A 120 -8.57 -17.96 -2.35
C LYS A 120 -9.89 -17.46 -1.78
N GLU A 121 -10.58 -18.33 -1.07
CA GLU A 121 -11.94 -18.08 -0.56
C GLU A 121 -11.93 -17.16 0.66
N TYR A 122 -11.12 -17.47 1.68
CA TYR A 122 -11.19 -16.77 2.97
C TYR A 122 -10.08 -15.74 3.20
N LEU A 123 -8.86 -15.96 2.70
CA LEU A 123 -7.73 -15.11 3.04
C LEU A 123 -7.40 -14.05 1.98
N LYS A 124 -7.59 -14.35 0.71
CA LYS A 124 -7.30 -13.42 -0.39
C LYS A 124 -8.21 -12.18 -0.36
N PRO A 125 -9.52 -12.28 -0.14
CA PRO A 125 -10.42 -11.12 -0.12
C PRO A 125 -10.06 -10.10 0.97
N ILE A 126 -9.67 -10.57 2.15
CA ILE A 126 -9.33 -9.72 3.31
C ILE A 126 -7.85 -9.35 3.36
N GLY A 127 -7.02 -9.98 2.54
CA GLY A 127 -5.55 -9.85 2.56
C GLY A 127 -4.91 -10.69 3.68
N CYS A 128 -4.04 -11.63 3.32
CA CYS A 128 -3.35 -12.48 4.29
C CYS A 128 -2.55 -11.65 5.30
N LEU A 129 -2.79 -11.88 6.61
CA LEU A 129 -2.16 -11.17 7.72
C LEU A 129 -0.91 -11.87 8.27
N CYS A 130 -0.46 -12.98 7.69
CA CYS A 130 0.75 -13.68 8.17
C CYS A 130 1.99 -12.77 8.08
N THR A 131 2.99 -13.07 8.92
CA THR A 131 4.22 -12.27 9.03
C THR A 131 4.98 -12.14 7.71
N ALA A 132 4.95 -13.18 6.87
CA ALA A 132 5.60 -13.17 5.56
C ALA A 132 4.94 -12.17 4.59
N CYS A 133 3.60 -12.17 4.52
CA CYS A 133 2.84 -11.23 3.70
C CYS A 133 2.97 -9.80 4.21
N GLU A 134 3.03 -9.60 5.52
CA GLU A 134 3.26 -8.27 6.09
C GLU A 134 4.64 -7.73 5.73
N LYS A 135 5.70 -8.53 5.91
CA LYS A 135 7.05 -8.13 5.50
C LYS A 135 7.10 -7.74 4.03
N LYS A 136 6.44 -8.52 3.16
CA LYS A 136 6.32 -8.21 1.72
C LYS A 136 5.60 -6.87 1.47
N ARG A 137 4.48 -6.62 2.17
CA ARG A 137 3.75 -5.34 2.06
C ARG A 137 4.56 -4.15 2.58
N LYS A 138 5.24 -4.30 3.72
CA LYS A 138 6.13 -3.26 4.26
C LYS A 138 7.25 -2.91 3.28
N LYS A 139 7.92 -3.94 2.70
CA LYS A 139 8.96 -3.75 1.70
C LYS A 139 8.43 -2.99 0.48
N LYS A 140 7.31 -3.44 -0.11
CA LYS A 140 6.70 -2.77 -1.27
C LYS A 140 6.32 -1.30 -0.98
N ARG A 141 5.80 -1.01 0.22
CA ARG A 141 5.47 0.37 0.63
C ARG A 141 6.72 1.23 0.78
N ALA A 142 7.80 0.68 1.33
CA ALA A 142 9.07 1.40 1.47
C ALA A 142 9.68 1.71 0.09
N GLU A 143 9.71 0.75 -0.82
CA GLU A 143 10.18 0.91 -2.20
C GLU A 143 9.37 1.98 -2.95
N ALA A 144 8.04 1.93 -2.86
CA ALA A 144 7.17 2.92 -3.50
C ALA A 144 7.37 4.34 -2.93
N ARG A 145 7.63 4.47 -1.60
CA ARG A 145 7.96 5.76 -0.98
C ARG A 145 9.30 6.29 -1.48
N ALA A 146 10.32 5.44 -1.53
CA ALA A 146 11.65 5.82 -2.02
C ALA A 146 11.61 6.25 -3.49
N GLU A 147 10.88 5.52 -4.33
CA GLU A 147 10.70 5.89 -5.73
C GLU A 147 9.98 7.23 -5.90
N LYS A 148 8.89 7.45 -5.16
CA LYS A 148 8.18 8.73 -5.17
C LYS A 148 9.08 9.89 -4.75
N GLN A 149 9.90 9.70 -3.72
CA GLN A 149 10.86 10.72 -3.28
C GLN A 149 11.91 11.00 -4.35
N ARG A 150 12.48 9.96 -4.95
CA ARG A 150 13.46 10.09 -6.04
C ARG A 150 12.89 10.84 -7.26
N LEU A 151 11.64 10.57 -7.61
CA LEU A 151 10.95 11.27 -8.70
C LEU A 151 10.73 12.75 -8.35
N LYS A 152 10.33 13.04 -7.10
CA LYS A 152 10.17 14.42 -6.61
C LYS A 152 11.49 15.20 -6.67
N GLU A 153 12.57 14.64 -6.16
CA GLU A 153 13.91 15.26 -6.20
C GLU A 153 14.40 15.52 -7.64
N LYS A 154 14.15 14.55 -8.54
CA LYS A 154 14.47 14.75 -9.97
C LYS A 154 13.65 15.88 -10.60
N ALA A 155 12.36 15.99 -10.28
CA ALA A 155 11.50 17.04 -10.78
C ALA A 155 11.93 18.42 -10.24
N GLU A 156 12.21 18.52 -8.94
CA GLU A 156 12.72 19.75 -8.32
C GLU A 156 14.07 20.20 -8.92
N LYS A 157 14.99 19.25 -9.12
CA LYS A 157 16.28 19.54 -9.78
C LYS A 157 16.10 20.02 -11.22
N LYS A 158 15.14 19.43 -11.97
CA LYS A 158 14.80 19.87 -13.33
C LYS A 158 14.19 21.26 -13.32
N ALA A 159 13.25 21.52 -12.42
CA ALA A 159 12.62 22.83 -12.27
C ALA A 159 13.64 23.93 -11.89
N ARG A 160 14.56 23.65 -10.95
CA ARG A 160 15.63 24.57 -10.57
C ARG A 160 16.55 24.92 -11.76
N LYS A 161 16.95 23.90 -12.55
CA LYS A 161 17.75 24.14 -13.76
C LYS A 161 17.00 24.96 -14.82
N ALA A 162 15.70 24.72 -14.98
CA ALA A 162 14.87 25.50 -15.90
C ALA A 162 14.71 26.96 -15.46
N ALA A 163 14.47 27.18 -14.16
CA ALA A 163 14.39 28.53 -13.58
C ALA A 163 15.72 29.30 -13.72
N GLU A 164 16.85 28.65 -13.49
CA GLU A 164 18.18 29.26 -13.67
C GLU A 164 18.43 29.65 -15.14
N LYS A 165 18.07 28.78 -16.09
CA LYS A 165 18.17 29.12 -17.52
C LYS A 165 17.30 30.33 -17.91
N LEU A 166 16.06 30.35 -17.39
CA LEU A 166 15.14 31.47 -17.66
C LEU A 166 15.65 32.79 -17.05
N ALA A 167 16.19 32.73 -15.81
CA ALA A 167 16.82 33.91 -15.18
C ALA A 167 17.98 34.44 -16.00
N LYS A 168 18.90 33.60 -16.46
CA LYS A 168 20.01 33.98 -17.36
C LYS A 168 19.53 34.56 -18.68
N GLN A 169 18.46 34.03 -19.25
CA GLN A 169 17.87 34.59 -20.48
C GLN A 169 17.28 35.99 -20.24
N LYS A 170 16.53 36.18 -19.16
CA LYS A 170 15.97 37.50 -18.79
C LYS A 170 17.05 38.53 -18.55
N GLU A 171 18.12 38.14 -17.82
CA GLU A 171 19.27 39.05 -17.58
C GLU A 171 19.95 39.47 -18.92
N LYS A 172 20.19 38.50 -19.81
CA LYS A 172 20.76 38.77 -21.14
C LYS A 172 19.87 39.72 -21.98
N GLN A 173 18.55 39.52 -21.93
CA GLN A 173 17.59 40.41 -22.58
C GLN A 173 17.58 41.81 -21.96
N ALA A 174 17.58 41.93 -20.63
CA ALA A 174 17.65 43.20 -19.94
C ALA A 174 18.95 43.96 -20.25
N ARG A 175 20.09 43.27 -20.33
CA ARG A 175 21.38 43.88 -20.71
C ARG A 175 21.35 44.39 -22.15
N LYS A 176 20.76 43.64 -23.10
CA LYS A 176 20.60 44.11 -24.48
C LYS A 176 19.68 45.34 -24.57
N ALA A 177 18.55 45.33 -23.83
CA ALA A 177 17.61 46.46 -23.80
C ALA A 177 18.26 47.72 -23.22
N ARG A 178 19.08 47.62 -22.16
CA ARG A 178 19.87 48.75 -21.59
C ARG A 178 20.88 49.27 -22.60
N GLY A 179 21.60 48.42 -23.32
CA GLY A 179 22.55 48.82 -24.37
C GLY A 179 21.87 49.60 -25.50
N ASN A 180 20.75 49.10 -25.99
CA ASN A 180 19.99 49.76 -27.05
C ASN A 180 19.40 51.13 -26.61
N ALA A 181 18.94 51.23 -25.34
CA ALA A 181 18.44 52.46 -24.77
C ALA A 181 19.54 53.54 -24.63
N GLU A 182 20.76 53.12 -24.23
CA GLU A 182 21.91 54.02 -24.14
C GLU A 182 22.38 54.51 -25.50
N GLU A 183 22.38 53.64 -26.50
CA GLU A 183 22.74 53.99 -27.88
C GLU A 183 21.70 54.95 -28.50
N SER A 184 20.39 54.71 -28.26
CA SER A 184 19.32 55.62 -28.65
C SER A 184 19.43 56.99 -27.99
N ARG A 185 19.83 57.06 -26.70
CA ARG A 185 20.09 58.31 -26.00
C ARG A 185 21.30 59.07 -26.59
N LYS A 186 22.38 58.36 -26.94
CA LYS A 186 23.56 58.95 -27.58
C LYS A 186 23.24 59.51 -28.98
N GLN A 187 22.37 58.81 -29.76
CA GLN A 187 21.92 59.31 -31.07
C GLN A 187 20.96 60.53 -30.95
N ALA A 188 20.06 60.52 -29.93
CA ALA A 188 19.18 61.67 -29.70
C ALA A 188 19.97 62.91 -29.22
N GLY A 189 21.02 62.72 -28.40
CA GLY A 189 21.94 63.81 -28.04
C GLY A 189 22.71 64.43 -29.20
N ARG A 190 23.15 63.60 -30.16
CA ARG A 190 23.81 64.07 -31.39
C ARG A 190 22.87 64.84 -32.31
N LYS A 191 21.57 64.49 -32.37
CA LYS A 191 20.57 65.26 -33.20
C LYS A 191 20.20 66.62 -32.61
N LYS A 192 20.29 66.82 -31.28
CA LYS A 192 20.06 68.09 -30.60
C LYS A 192 21.15 69.15 -30.85
N LEU A 193 22.36 68.77 -31.20
CA LEU A 193 23.49 69.67 -31.42
C LEU A 193 23.52 70.22 -32.88
N ASN A 194 22.68 69.72 -33.80
CA ASN A 194 22.68 70.14 -35.21
C ASN A 194 21.35 70.77 -35.70
N GLY A 195 20.51 71.31 -34.83
CA GLY A 195 19.18 71.86 -35.22
C GLY A 195 18.78 73.08 -34.41
N THR A 196 19.46 74.20 -34.64
CA THR A 196 18.90 75.53 -34.34
C THR A 196 18.55 76.17 -35.64
N HIS A 197 17.27 76.12 -36.04
CA HIS A 197 16.58 77.25 -36.78
C HIS A 197 15.07 77.07 -36.74
N LEU A 198 14.40 78.03 -36.09
CA LEU A 198 13.14 78.71 -36.34
C LEU A 198 11.94 77.97 -37.03
N ASN A 199 10.77 77.84 -36.41
CA ASN A 199 9.63 78.71 -36.55
C ASN A 199 8.41 78.24 -35.75
N GLY A 200 7.73 79.18 -35.12
CA GLY A 200 6.55 78.98 -34.30
C GLY A 200 5.28 78.74 -35.10
N HIS A 201 4.32 78.11 -34.48
CA HIS A 201 2.87 78.36 -34.54
C HIS A 201 2.17 77.63 -33.42
N GLY A 202 1.18 78.24 -32.84
CA GLY A 202 0.54 77.92 -31.54
C GLY A 202 -0.44 76.76 -31.52
N PRO A 203 -1.20 76.65 -30.46
CA PRO A 203 -1.64 75.30 -29.94
C PRO A 203 -3.04 74.92 -30.41
N HIS A 204 -3.23 73.62 -30.70
CA HIS A 204 -4.56 73.01 -30.79
C HIS A 204 -4.74 71.98 -29.66
N LYS A 205 -5.76 72.30 -28.85
CA LYS A 205 -6.32 71.39 -27.84
C LYS A 205 -7.00 70.21 -28.51
N VAL A 206 -6.70 68.97 -28.13
CA VAL A 206 -7.53 67.80 -28.41
C VAL A 206 -7.78 67.00 -27.12
N ARG A 207 -9.01 66.70 -26.95
CA ARG A 207 -9.83 66.17 -25.88
C ARG A 207 -9.51 64.71 -25.56
N ALA A 208 -9.40 64.37 -24.27
CA ALA A 208 -9.25 63.05 -23.79
C ALA A 208 -10.56 62.25 -23.88
N THR A 209 -10.52 61.03 -24.39
CA THR A 209 -11.59 60.06 -24.24
C THR A 209 -11.09 58.90 -23.38
N LYS A 210 -11.78 58.71 -22.26
CA LYS A 210 -11.64 57.57 -21.35
C LYS A 210 -12.42 56.39 -21.95
N SER A 211 -11.76 55.25 -22.16
CA SER A 211 -12.43 53.95 -22.32
C SER A 211 -12.00 53.01 -21.20
N GLY A 212 -12.97 52.72 -20.31
CA GLY A 212 -12.80 51.77 -19.23
C GLY A 212 -12.95 50.35 -19.74
N ILE A 213 -12.08 49.48 -19.29
CA ILE A 213 -12.24 48.05 -19.46
C ILE A 213 -12.53 47.41 -18.08
N SER A 214 -13.74 46.90 -17.97
CA SER A 214 -14.25 46.19 -16.80
C SER A 214 -13.69 44.77 -16.74
N LEU A 215 -13.01 44.42 -15.65
CA LEU A 215 -12.62 43.04 -15.30
C LEU A 215 -13.79 42.35 -14.55
N ARG A 216 -14.40 41.40 -15.21
CA ARG A 216 -15.43 40.52 -14.63
C ARG A 216 -14.79 39.27 -14.02
N ALA A 217 -14.77 39.21 -12.69
CA ALA A 217 -14.38 38.03 -11.92
C ALA A 217 -15.44 36.93 -12.07
N ARG A 218 -15.04 35.72 -12.50
CA ARG A 218 -15.88 34.54 -12.46
C ARG A 218 -15.59 33.76 -11.16
N ARG A 219 -16.59 33.75 -10.29
CA ARG A 219 -16.66 32.95 -9.05
C ARG A 219 -17.15 31.55 -9.43
N GLY A 220 -16.32 30.53 -9.26
CA GLY A 220 -16.68 29.13 -9.44
C GLY A 220 -17.40 28.61 -8.20
N GLN A 221 -18.59 28.08 -8.38
CA GLN A 221 -19.39 27.40 -7.37
C GLN A 221 -18.83 25.98 -7.16
N ARG A 222 -18.58 25.61 -5.89
CA ARG A 222 -18.40 24.23 -5.44
C ARG A 222 -19.81 23.66 -5.17
N GLY A 223 -20.12 22.57 -5.87
CA GLY A 223 -21.26 21.73 -5.55
C GLY A 223 -20.84 20.62 -4.59
N GLU A 224 -21.40 20.64 -3.36
CA GLU A 224 -21.41 19.51 -2.46
C GLU A 224 -22.47 18.51 -2.93
N GLN A 225 -22.06 17.25 -3.14
CA GLN A 225 -22.99 16.13 -3.20
C GLN A 225 -22.83 15.30 -1.93
N ARG A 226 -23.80 15.42 -1.03
CA ARG A 226 -24.11 14.43 0.01
C ARG A 226 -24.72 13.22 -0.67
N VAL A 227 -24.22 12.04 -0.35
CA VAL A 227 -24.94 10.77 -0.56
C VAL A 227 -25.14 10.14 0.80
N SER A 228 -26.42 10.03 1.19
CA SER A 228 -26.93 9.21 2.29
C SER A 228 -27.27 7.83 1.74
N ALA A 229 -26.85 6.78 2.41
CA ALA A 229 -27.54 5.54 2.77
C ALA A 229 -26.50 4.52 3.24
#